data_bee82d693341c2987f5900da54a76b8e
#
_entry.id   bee82d693341c2987f5900da54a76b8e
#
_cell.length_a   1.000
_cell.length_b   1.000
_cell.length_c   1.000
_cell.angle_alpha   90.00
_cell.angle_beta   90.00
_cell.angle_gamma   90.00
#
_symmetry.space_group_name_H-M   'P 1'
#
loop_
_entity.id
_entity.type
_entity.pdbx_description
1 polymer ?
#
loop_
_entity_poly.entity_id
_entity_poly.type
_entity_poly.pdbx_seq_one_letter_code
_entity_poly.pdbx_strand_id
1 'polypeptide(L)'
;MSEEESASDKEHEASQKKLDDAREKGEIPRSPDVATAAGYGGLLIAVLIFGPGALQQAASALTGLLAQADRISPLFVANGTSAASGIVAKVVTALAPIFLLPTLTVLLAVIAQRALVFTTSKLAPKAERISPLSGLKNKFGR
;
A
#
# COMPACT_ATOMS: atom_id res chain seq x y z
N MET A 1 12.94 -47.34 -14.48
CA MET A 1 14.16 -46.52 -14.61
C MET A 1 13.83 -45.07 -14.99
N SER A 2 12.70 -44.49 -14.62
CA SER A 2 12.30 -43.12 -14.98
C SER A 2 11.91 -42.25 -13.80
N GLU A 3 11.94 -42.71 -12.57
CA GLU A 3 11.61 -41.92 -11.40
C GLU A 3 12.85 -41.40 -10.64
N GLU A 4 14.02 -41.98 -10.82
CA GLU A 4 15.28 -41.54 -10.20
C GLU A 4 15.91 -40.33 -10.92
N GLU A 5 15.72 -40.19 -12.23
CA GLU A 5 16.20 -38.99 -12.97
C GLU A 5 15.44 -37.70 -12.60
N SER A 6 14.18 -37.81 -12.18
CA SER A 6 13.35 -36.68 -11.80
C SER A 6 13.71 -36.13 -10.40
N ALA A 7 14.32 -36.93 -9.51
CA ALA A 7 14.72 -36.50 -8.18
C ALA A 7 16.09 -35.78 -8.18
N SER A 8 17.02 -36.21 -9.05
CA SER A 8 18.35 -35.62 -9.20
C SER A 8 18.34 -34.20 -9.77
N ASP A 9 17.32 -33.85 -10.57
CA ASP A 9 17.22 -32.52 -11.17
C ASP A 9 16.70 -31.44 -10.21
N LYS A 10 16.25 -31.83 -9.03
CA LYS A 10 15.73 -30.93 -7.98
C LYS A 10 16.79 -30.49 -6.95
N GLU A 11 17.95 -31.13 -6.92
CA GLU A 11 19.01 -30.82 -5.94
C GLU A 11 20.03 -29.78 -6.41
N HIS A 12 19.95 -29.32 -7.66
CA HIS A 12 20.85 -28.27 -8.12
C HIS A 12 20.27 -26.88 -7.82
N GLU A 13 21.05 -26.10 -7.08
CA GLU A 13 20.78 -24.66 -6.88
C GLU A 13 20.49 -23.99 -8.24
N ALA A 14 19.44 -23.18 -8.29
CA ALA A 14 19.06 -22.50 -9.50
C ALA A 14 20.25 -21.66 -10.02
N SER A 15 20.65 -21.87 -11.27
CA SER A 15 21.76 -21.13 -11.87
C SER A 15 21.46 -19.62 -11.84
N GLN A 16 22.47 -18.78 -11.75
CA GLN A 16 22.34 -17.31 -11.74
C GLN A 16 21.45 -16.82 -12.88
N LYS A 17 21.57 -17.44 -14.06
CA LYS A 17 20.73 -17.14 -15.22
C LYS A 17 19.23 -17.42 -14.96
N LYS A 18 18.89 -18.53 -14.31
CA LYS A 18 17.50 -18.83 -13.93
C LYS A 18 16.94 -17.82 -12.93
N LEU A 19 17.78 -17.34 -12.01
CA LEU A 19 17.41 -16.32 -11.05
C LEU A 19 17.16 -14.95 -11.73
N ASP A 20 17.98 -14.61 -12.70
CA ASP A 20 17.84 -13.37 -13.45
C ASP A 20 16.62 -13.43 -14.38
N ASP A 21 16.38 -14.54 -15.06
CA ASP A 21 15.18 -14.77 -15.88
C ASP A 21 13.89 -14.73 -15.01
N ALA A 22 13.93 -15.26 -13.79
CA ALA A 22 12.81 -15.18 -12.85
C ALA A 22 12.55 -13.74 -12.40
N ARG A 23 13.63 -12.96 -12.17
CA ARG A 23 13.52 -11.53 -11.86
C ARG A 23 12.91 -10.73 -13.02
N GLU A 24 13.33 -10.96 -14.24
CA GLU A 24 12.76 -10.31 -15.44
C GLU A 24 11.27 -10.65 -15.60
N LYS A 25 10.85 -11.87 -15.24
CA LYS A 25 9.44 -12.28 -15.22
C LYS A 25 8.66 -11.74 -14.02
N GLY A 26 9.34 -11.03 -13.09
CA GLY A 26 8.73 -10.51 -11.86
C GLY A 26 8.40 -11.59 -10.84
N GLU A 27 9.07 -12.75 -10.90
CA GLU A 27 9.00 -13.83 -9.93
C GLU A 27 10.10 -13.63 -8.89
N ILE A 28 9.83 -12.73 -7.92
CA ILE A 28 10.80 -12.43 -6.87
C ILE A 28 10.32 -13.05 -5.57
N PRO A 29 11.20 -13.75 -4.83
CA PRO A 29 10.89 -14.17 -3.48
C PRO A 29 10.71 -12.92 -2.61
N ARG A 30 9.49 -12.62 -2.25
CA ARG A 30 9.15 -11.57 -1.29
C ARG A 30 8.43 -12.20 -0.10
N SER A 31 8.77 -11.79 1.09
CA SER A 31 8.04 -12.18 2.28
C SER A 31 6.95 -11.14 2.58
N PRO A 32 5.68 -11.48 2.42
CA PRO A 32 4.58 -10.61 2.81
C PRO A 32 4.59 -10.37 4.33
N ASP A 33 5.06 -11.33 5.11
CA ASP A 33 5.13 -11.24 6.58
C ASP A 33 6.08 -10.14 7.04
N VAL A 34 7.21 -9.95 6.35
CA VAL A 34 8.14 -8.85 6.64
C VAL A 34 7.50 -7.49 6.35
N ALA A 35 6.75 -7.37 5.26
CA ALA A 35 6.04 -6.14 4.94
C ALA A 35 4.93 -5.85 5.97
N THR A 36 4.21 -6.89 6.40
CA THR A 36 3.18 -6.79 7.44
C THR A 36 3.79 -6.40 8.78
N ALA A 37 4.88 -7.04 9.19
CA ALA A 37 5.61 -6.71 10.41
C ALA A 37 6.14 -5.26 10.38
N ALA A 38 6.67 -4.80 9.25
CA ALA A 38 7.11 -3.42 9.06
C ALA A 38 5.94 -2.43 9.19
N GLY A 39 4.77 -2.77 8.66
CA GLY A 39 3.56 -1.95 8.78
C GLY A 39 3.10 -1.80 10.23
N TYR A 40 2.98 -2.92 10.95
CA TYR A 40 2.59 -2.88 12.36
C TYR A 40 3.65 -2.23 13.25
N GLY A 41 4.94 -2.50 13.00
CA GLY A 41 6.04 -1.85 13.70
C GLY A 41 6.04 -0.34 13.47
N GLY A 42 5.86 0.09 12.23
CA GLY A 42 5.73 1.50 11.87
C GLY A 42 4.54 2.18 12.52
N LEU A 43 3.38 1.49 12.55
CA LEU A 43 2.19 2.00 13.22
C LEU A 43 2.40 2.13 14.73
N LEU A 44 2.99 1.12 15.37
CA LEU A 44 3.30 1.16 16.80
C LEU A 44 4.21 2.36 17.14
N ILE A 45 5.28 2.55 16.38
CA ILE A 45 6.20 3.68 16.55
C ILE A 45 5.46 5.01 16.33
N ALA A 46 4.64 5.10 15.28
CA ALA A 46 3.85 6.28 14.97
C ALA A 46 2.92 6.68 16.14
N VAL A 47 2.19 5.70 16.68
CA VAL A 47 1.26 5.94 17.80
C VAL A 47 1.99 6.32 19.07
N LEU A 48 3.11 5.67 19.39
CA LEU A 48 3.89 5.98 20.61
C LEU A 48 4.51 7.39 20.56
N ILE A 49 5.02 7.80 19.40
CA ILE A 49 5.70 9.09 19.26
C ILE A 49 4.71 10.23 19.02
N PHE A 50 3.78 10.05 18.08
CA PHE A 50 2.90 11.12 17.60
C PHE A 50 1.49 11.07 18.18
N GLY A 51 1.05 9.88 18.67
CA GLY A 51 -0.31 9.66 19.13
C GLY A 51 -0.81 10.67 20.17
N PRO A 52 -0.08 10.93 21.26
CA PRO A 52 -0.53 11.89 22.27
C PRO A 52 -0.71 13.30 21.69
N GLY A 53 0.25 13.77 20.89
CA GLY A 53 0.18 15.08 20.27
C GLY A 53 -0.94 15.19 19.21
N ALA A 54 -1.12 14.16 18.41
CA ALA A 54 -2.17 14.10 17.40
C ALA A 54 -3.57 14.13 18.05
N LEU A 55 -3.75 13.34 19.11
CA LEU A 55 -5.02 13.31 19.86
C LEU A 55 -5.33 14.66 20.50
N GLN A 56 -4.32 15.30 21.14
CA GLN A 56 -4.47 16.61 21.76
C GLN A 56 -4.83 17.69 20.71
N GLN A 57 -4.15 17.69 19.55
CA GLN A 57 -4.44 18.64 18.48
C GLN A 57 -5.85 18.43 17.90
N ALA A 58 -6.24 17.18 17.64
CA ALA A 58 -7.58 16.87 17.16
C ALA A 58 -8.65 17.27 18.19
N ALA A 59 -8.45 16.94 19.48
CA ALA A 59 -9.35 17.32 20.54
C ALA A 59 -9.48 18.85 20.68
N SER A 60 -8.37 19.57 20.61
CA SER A 60 -8.39 21.05 20.71
C SER A 60 -9.13 21.68 19.51
N ALA A 61 -8.98 21.14 18.30
CA ALA A 61 -9.70 21.60 17.13
C ALA A 61 -11.22 21.41 17.29
N LEU A 62 -11.64 20.23 17.78
CA LEU A 62 -13.05 19.91 18.01
C LEU A 62 -13.65 20.75 19.16
N THR A 63 -12.89 20.89 20.24
CA THR A 63 -13.33 21.72 21.38
C THR A 63 -13.46 23.19 20.96
N GLY A 64 -12.53 23.69 20.15
CA GLY A 64 -12.62 25.04 19.58
C GLY A 64 -13.86 25.25 18.73
N LEU A 65 -14.26 24.26 17.95
CA LEU A 65 -15.51 24.27 17.17
C LEU A 65 -16.74 24.37 18.06
N LEU A 66 -16.80 23.54 19.10
CA LEU A 66 -17.94 23.50 20.02
C LEU A 66 -18.02 24.80 20.86
N ALA A 67 -16.89 25.28 21.36
CA ALA A 67 -16.82 26.47 22.20
C ALA A 67 -17.15 27.77 21.43
N GLN A 68 -16.96 27.77 20.12
CA GLN A 68 -17.18 28.97 19.29
C GLN A 68 -18.25 28.74 18.19
N ALA A 69 -19.16 27.79 18.41
CA ALA A 69 -20.18 27.41 17.44
C ALA A 69 -20.97 28.63 16.93
N ASP A 70 -21.37 29.56 17.83
CA ASP A 70 -22.13 30.74 17.47
C ASP A 70 -21.35 31.72 16.58
N ARG A 71 -20.02 31.79 16.77
CA ARG A 71 -19.15 32.67 15.97
C ARG A 71 -18.77 32.05 14.62
N ILE A 72 -18.71 30.73 14.57
CA ILE A 72 -18.29 29.98 13.38
C ILE A 72 -19.49 29.73 12.46
N SER A 73 -20.71 29.60 13.01
CA SER A 73 -21.94 29.39 12.24
C SER A 73 -22.12 30.36 11.06
N PRO A 74 -21.97 31.69 11.23
CA PRO A 74 -22.10 32.64 10.11
C PRO A 74 -21.03 32.44 9.01
N LEU A 75 -19.83 31.99 9.39
CA LEU A 75 -18.74 31.71 8.44
C LEU A 75 -19.06 30.51 7.56
N PHE A 76 -19.75 29.51 8.10
CA PHE A 76 -20.22 28.36 7.32
C PHE A 76 -21.33 28.76 6.34
N VAL A 77 -22.19 29.68 6.71
CA VAL A 77 -23.27 30.16 5.83
C VAL A 77 -22.70 31.06 4.71
N ALA A 78 -21.74 31.91 5.04
CA ALA A 78 -21.17 32.88 4.07
C ALA A 78 -20.12 32.22 3.15
N ASN A 79 -19.26 31.34 3.69
CA ASN A 79 -18.11 30.77 2.98
C ASN A 79 -17.68 29.43 3.59
N GLY A 80 -18.64 28.49 3.71
CA GLY A 80 -18.48 27.21 4.41
C GLY A 80 -17.27 26.38 4.01
N THR A 81 -16.86 26.46 2.75
CA THR A 81 -15.70 25.73 2.23
C THR A 81 -14.39 26.18 2.87
N SER A 82 -14.20 27.49 3.10
CA SER A 82 -12.97 28.02 3.70
C SER A 82 -12.85 27.66 5.19
N ALA A 83 -13.95 27.80 5.95
CA ALA A 83 -13.96 27.46 7.37
C ALA A 83 -13.77 25.95 7.58
N ALA A 84 -14.48 25.12 6.81
CA ALA A 84 -14.35 23.67 6.87
C ALA A 84 -12.95 23.18 6.48
N SER A 85 -12.36 23.72 5.41
CA SER A 85 -11.03 23.33 4.96
C SER A 85 -9.96 23.58 6.01
N GLY A 86 -10.03 24.69 6.75
CA GLY A 86 -9.08 25.00 7.81
C GLY A 86 -9.11 23.99 8.96
N ILE A 87 -10.30 23.53 9.33
CA ILE A 87 -10.47 22.53 10.39
C ILE A 87 -10.00 21.16 9.91
N VAL A 88 -10.45 20.76 8.73
CA VAL A 88 -10.04 19.49 8.11
C VAL A 88 -8.51 19.45 7.96
N ALA A 89 -7.90 20.52 7.48
CA ALA A 89 -6.44 20.60 7.35
C ALA A 89 -5.71 20.39 8.68
N LYS A 90 -6.19 21.00 9.78
CA LYS A 90 -5.59 20.80 11.11
C LYS A 90 -5.67 19.35 11.56
N VAL A 91 -6.83 18.71 11.41
CA VAL A 91 -7.04 17.31 11.78
C VAL A 91 -6.18 16.39 10.91
N VAL A 92 -6.18 16.59 9.60
CA VAL A 92 -5.38 15.80 8.66
C VAL A 92 -3.89 15.94 8.96
N THR A 93 -3.40 17.15 9.20
CA THR A 93 -1.99 17.39 9.52
C THR A 93 -1.59 16.73 10.86
N ALA A 94 -2.46 16.76 11.85
CA ALA A 94 -2.23 16.12 13.15
C ALA A 94 -2.14 14.59 13.03
N LEU A 95 -2.97 14.00 12.19
CA LEU A 95 -3.04 12.54 11.98
C LEU A 95 -2.05 12.02 10.92
N ALA A 96 -1.55 12.89 10.05
CA ALA A 96 -0.69 12.52 8.94
C ALA A 96 0.50 11.62 9.34
N PRO A 97 1.26 11.87 10.42
CA PRO A 97 2.40 11.04 10.81
C PRO A 97 1.98 9.59 11.15
N ILE A 98 0.77 9.40 11.68
CA ILE A 98 0.26 8.07 12.06
C ILE A 98 0.04 7.19 10.82
N PHE A 99 -0.31 7.78 9.67
CA PHE A 99 -0.49 7.07 8.42
C PHE A 99 0.77 7.05 7.56
N LEU A 100 1.56 8.12 7.58
CA LEU A 100 2.77 8.22 6.76
C LEU A 100 3.88 7.29 7.25
N LEU A 101 4.07 7.15 8.56
CA LEU A 101 5.16 6.35 9.10
C LEU A 101 5.01 4.85 8.75
N PRO A 102 3.87 4.18 8.98
CA PRO A 102 3.71 2.79 8.57
C PRO A 102 3.82 2.62 7.04
N THR A 103 3.31 3.57 6.26
CA THR A 103 3.47 3.53 4.80
C THR A 103 4.95 3.58 4.41
N LEU A 104 5.73 4.44 5.05
CA LEU A 104 7.16 4.58 4.79
C LEU A 104 7.93 3.32 5.21
N THR A 105 7.62 2.75 6.38
CA THR A 105 8.28 1.51 6.84
C THR A 105 7.98 0.32 5.95
N VAL A 106 6.74 0.17 5.47
CA VAL A 106 6.38 -0.87 4.48
C VAL A 106 7.13 -0.63 3.17
N LEU A 107 7.17 0.60 2.68
CA LEU A 107 7.89 0.94 1.46
C LEU A 107 9.38 0.60 1.58
N LEU A 108 10.01 0.96 2.70
CA LEU A 108 11.41 0.62 2.98
C LEU A 108 11.62 -0.89 3.05
N ALA A 109 10.70 -1.64 3.68
CA ALA A 109 10.78 -3.10 3.74
C ALA A 109 10.68 -3.73 2.36
N VAL A 110 9.79 -3.23 1.48
CA VAL A 110 9.65 -3.70 0.10
C VAL A 110 10.89 -3.40 -0.73
N ILE A 111 11.48 -2.20 -0.57
CA ILE A 111 12.73 -1.81 -1.23
C ILE A 111 13.89 -2.69 -0.74
N ALA A 112 14.01 -2.90 0.58
CA ALA A 112 15.05 -3.71 1.18
C ALA A 112 15.00 -5.18 0.71
N GLN A 113 13.80 -5.70 0.50
CA GLN A 113 13.61 -7.04 -0.08
C GLN A 113 13.92 -7.09 -1.59
N ARG A 114 14.34 -5.99 -2.21
CA ARG A 114 14.53 -5.86 -3.68
C ARG A 114 13.29 -6.32 -4.47
N ALA A 115 12.11 -6.18 -3.87
CA ALA A 115 10.84 -6.63 -4.43
C ALA A 115 10.21 -5.63 -5.43
N LEU A 116 10.83 -4.46 -5.63
CA LEU A 116 10.42 -3.50 -6.64
C LEU A 116 11.00 -3.90 -8.00
N VAL A 117 10.26 -4.72 -8.75
CA VAL A 117 10.56 -4.97 -10.15
C VAL A 117 9.44 -4.40 -11.01
N PHE A 118 9.77 -3.40 -11.81
CA PHE A 118 8.89 -2.88 -12.83
C PHE A 118 8.89 -3.81 -14.04
N THR A 119 8.01 -4.80 -14.03
CA THR A 119 7.84 -5.70 -15.17
C THR A 119 6.86 -5.05 -16.15
N THR A 120 7.39 -4.33 -17.14
CA THR A 120 6.60 -3.67 -18.20
C THR A 120 5.71 -4.65 -18.96
N SER A 121 6.14 -5.91 -19.08
CA SER A 121 5.36 -6.98 -19.73
C SER A 121 4.05 -7.32 -19.01
N LYS A 122 3.96 -7.07 -17.68
CA LYS A 122 2.71 -7.26 -16.93
C LYS A 122 1.76 -6.05 -17.03
N LEU A 123 2.27 -4.89 -17.42
CA LEU A 123 1.48 -3.68 -17.65
C LEU A 123 0.90 -3.64 -19.07
N ALA A 124 1.44 -4.42 -20.01
CA ALA A 124 0.88 -4.54 -21.33
C ALA A 124 -0.51 -5.20 -21.26
N PRO A 125 -1.56 -4.55 -21.75
CA PRO A 125 -2.89 -5.15 -21.80
C PRO A 125 -2.84 -6.41 -22.67
N LYS A 126 -3.12 -7.57 -22.06
CA LYS A 126 -3.21 -8.82 -22.83
C LYS A 126 -4.46 -8.76 -23.69
N ALA A 127 -4.29 -8.48 -24.97
CA ALA A 127 -5.38 -8.38 -25.95
C ALA A 127 -6.28 -9.62 -25.95
N GLU A 128 -5.74 -10.80 -25.62
CA GLU A 128 -6.49 -12.04 -25.44
C GLU A 128 -7.54 -11.99 -24.33
N ARG A 129 -7.32 -11.20 -23.28
CA ARG A 129 -8.27 -11.03 -22.17
C ARG A 129 -9.35 -9.99 -22.45
N ILE A 130 -9.12 -9.12 -23.42
CA ILE A 130 -10.05 -8.05 -23.82
C ILE A 130 -10.89 -8.48 -25.03
N SER A 131 -10.51 -9.56 -25.71
CA SER A 131 -11.26 -10.07 -26.87
C SER A 131 -12.55 -10.74 -26.42
N PRO A 132 -13.73 -10.20 -26.79
CA PRO A 132 -15.01 -10.83 -26.48
C PRO A 132 -15.19 -12.19 -27.16
N LEU A 133 -14.49 -12.42 -28.28
CA LEU A 133 -14.50 -13.69 -29.03
C LEU A 133 -13.83 -14.82 -28.24
N SER A 134 -12.74 -14.56 -27.51
CA SER A 134 -12.09 -15.58 -26.68
C SER A 134 -12.95 -15.93 -25.45
N GLY A 135 -13.66 -14.98 -24.90
CA GLY A 135 -14.64 -15.19 -23.83
C GLY A 135 -15.82 -16.07 -24.27
N LEU A 136 -16.35 -15.82 -25.45
CA LEU A 136 -17.42 -16.64 -26.03
C LEU A 136 -16.95 -18.08 -26.35
N LYS A 137 -15.76 -18.24 -26.94
CA LYS A 137 -15.19 -19.55 -27.25
C LYS A 137 -14.94 -20.40 -25.99
N ASN A 138 -14.49 -19.79 -24.90
CA ASN A 138 -14.28 -20.49 -23.62
C ASN A 138 -15.57 -20.82 -22.86
N LYS A 139 -16.65 -20.09 -23.14
CA LYS A 139 -17.96 -20.29 -22.48
C LYS A 139 -18.90 -21.23 -23.27
N PHE A 140 -18.74 -21.34 -24.57
CA PHE A 140 -19.59 -22.12 -25.46
C PHE A 140 -18.84 -23.14 -26.34
N GLY A 141 -17.51 -23.16 -26.31
CA GLY A 141 -16.70 -24.16 -27.01
C GLY A 141 -16.52 -25.40 -26.12
N ARG A 142 -17.19 -26.47 -26.53
CA ARG A 142 -16.91 -27.83 -26.03
C ARG A 142 -15.71 -28.37 -26.78
#